data_51c301019f8a426612436ca392fe69ff
#
_entry.id   51c301019f8a426612436ca392fe69ff
#
_cell.length_a   1.000
_cell.length_b   1.000
_cell.length_c   1.000
_cell.angle_alpha   90.00
_cell.angle_beta   90.00
_cell.angle_gamma   90.00
#
_symmetry.space_group_name_H-M   'P 1'
#
loop_
_entity.id
_entity.type
_entity.pdbx_description
1 polymer ?
#
loop_
_entity_poly.entity_id
_entity_poly.type
_entity_poly.pdbx_seq_one_letter_code
_entity_poly.pdbx_strand_id
1 'polypeptide(L)'
;MINDDLAMKGCLTIELKGPDGELKDSRDITNVVTGDGKEWVAQRMGKANADIPALMSEMAIGTSTQGPDPTDTALYTERNRQSLSSTTVSADSNEVVYSASFGANQPDAPYAITEAGIFNADSGGVMLCRTKFNAINKGTGDTLNITWTVEAS
;
A
#
# COMPACT_ATOMS: atom_id res chain seq x y z
N MET A 1 17.28 32.14 -3.50
CA MET A 1 16.16 31.23 -3.09
C MET A 1 16.69 29.81 -2.98
N ILE A 2 16.49 29.18 -1.87
CA ILE A 2 16.84 27.77 -1.68
C ILE A 2 15.64 26.96 -2.14
N ASN A 3 15.83 26.13 -3.18
CA ASN A 3 14.85 25.13 -3.56
C ASN A 3 15.16 23.86 -2.76
N ASP A 4 14.22 23.49 -1.90
CA ASP A 4 14.25 22.23 -1.17
C ASP A 4 13.07 21.41 -1.64
N ASP A 5 13.34 20.53 -2.60
CA ASP A 5 12.30 19.67 -3.20
C ASP A 5 12.13 18.40 -2.36
N LEU A 6 11.42 18.51 -1.25
CA LEU A 6 11.00 17.35 -0.51
C LEU A 6 9.95 16.56 -1.32
N ALA A 7 10.30 15.38 -1.73
CA ALA A 7 9.40 14.48 -2.45
C ALA A 7 9.07 13.25 -1.61
N MET A 8 7.83 12.78 -1.73
CA MET A 8 7.42 11.47 -1.20
C MET A 8 7.47 10.46 -2.34
N LYS A 9 8.22 9.39 -2.13
CA LYS A 9 8.36 8.30 -3.10
C LYS A 9 7.99 6.98 -2.45
N GLY A 10 7.53 6.03 -3.24
CA GLY A 10 7.23 4.71 -2.76
C GLY A 10 7.61 3.63 -3.76
N CYS A 11 8.03 2.51 -3.21
CA CYS A 11 8.24 1.27 -3.97
C CYS A 11 7.76 0.09 -3.14
N LEU A 12 7.30 -0.94 -3.83
CA LEU A 12 6.84 -2.15 -3.15
C LEU A 12 7.41 -3.38 -3.81
N THR A 13 7.67 -4.39 -2.99
CA THR A 13 7.95 -5.76 -3.41
C THR A 13 6.71 -6.60 -3.14
N ILE A 14 6.25 -7.32 -4.17
CA ILE A 14 5.14 -8.25 -4.07
C ILE A 14 5.67 -9.66 -4.31
N GLU A 15 5.36 -10.58 -3.39
CA GLU A 15 5.68 -12.00 -3.53
C GLU A 15 4.40 -12.82 -3.44
N LEU A 16 4.19 -13.68 -4.45
CA LEU A 16 3.12 -14.68 -4.45
C LEU A 16 3.72 -16.03 -4.10
N LYS A 17 3.21 -16.67 -3.05
CA LYS A 17 3.59 -18.01 -2.63
C LYS A 17 2.41 -18.96 -2.74
N GLY A 18 2.68 -20.19 -3.21
CA GLY A 18 1.67 -21.25 -3.24
C GLY A 18 1.41 -21.86 -1.86
N PRO A 19 0.47 -22.83 -1.78
CA PRO A 19 0.08 -23.47 -0.50
C PRO A 19 1.27 -24.14 0.22
N ASP A 20 2.27 -24.62 -0.49
CA ASP A 20 3.46 -25.26 0.08
C ASP A 20 4.56 -24.25 0.45
N GLY A 21 4.31 -22.96 0.27
CA GLY A 21 5.28 -21.89 0.53
C GLY A 21 6.25 -21.64 -0.62
N GLU A 22 6.11 -22.32 -1.77
CA GLU A 22 6.95 -22.07 -2.93
C GLU A 22 6.67 -20.69 -3.54
N LEU A 23 7.73 -19.99 -3.95
CA LEU A 23 7.61 -18.68 -4.61
C LEU A 23 7.10 -18.88 -6.04
N LYS A 24 5.94 -18.30 -6.36
CA LYS A 24 5.30 -18.37 -7.68
C LYS A 24 5.56 -17.13 -8.53
N ASP A 25 5.69 -15.97 -7.90
CA ASP A 25 5.92 -14.67 -8.58
C ASP A 25 6.55 -13.70 -7.59
N SER A 26 7.41 -12.82 -8.09
CA SER A 26 8.00 -11.73 -7.30
C SER A 26 8.19 -10.51 -8.20
N ARG A 27 7.80 -9.33 -7.70
CA ARG A 27 7.87 -8.08 -8.45
C ARG A 27 8.27 -6.91 -7.58
N ASP A 28 9.06 -6.01 -8.17
CA ASP A 28 9.37 -4.70 -7.62
C ASP A 28 8.67 -3.64 -8.45
N ILE A 29 7.88 -2.78 -7.79
CA ILE A 29 6.97 -1.85 -8.44
C ILE A 29 7.09 -0.48 -7.77
N THR A 30 6.99 0.59 -8.56
CA THR A 30 6.85 1.97 -8.05
C THR A 30 5.38 2.34 -7.92
N ASN A 31 5.09 3.36 -7.08
CA ASN A 31 3.73 3.83 -6.85
C ASN A 31 3.59 5.34 -6.99
N VAL A 32 2.35 5.81 -6.92
CA VAL A 32 2.01 7.22 -6.77
C VAL A 32 1.58 7.48 -5.33
N VAL A 33 2.19 8.47 -4.67
CA VAL A 33 1.67 9.04 -3.42
C VAL A 33 0.53 9.99 -3.79
N THR A 34 -0.65 9.75 -3.23
CA THR A 34 -1.85 10.52 -3.58
C THR A 34 -1.84 11.93 -2.98
N GLY A 35 -2.68 12.82 -3.50
CA GLY A 35 -2.90 14.14 -2.90
C GLY A 35 -3.39 14.04 -1.46
N ASP A 36 -4.36 13.17 -1.20
CA ASP A 36 -4.86 12.89 0.15
C ASP A 36 -3.76 12.35 1.07
N GLY A 37 -2.87 11.51 0.54
CA GLY A 37 -1.71 11.00 1.28
C GLY A 37 -0.74 12.12 1.67
N LYS A 38 -0.45 13.03 0.77
CA LYS A 38 0.40 14.22 1.06
C LYS A 38 -0.25 15.13 2.10
N GLU A 39 -1.56 15.34 2.01
CA GLU A 39 -2.32 16.08 3.01
C GLU A 39 -2.27 15.39 4.38
N TRP A 40 -2.43 14.08 4.42
CA TRP A 40 -2.29 13.29 5.64
C TRP A 40 -0.92 13.49 6.29
N VAL A 41 0.17 13.47 5.52
CA VAL A 41 1.54 13.73 6.02
C VAL A 41 1.61 15.13 6.65
N ALA A 42 1.11 16.16 5.95
CA ALA A 42 1.09 17.53 6.46
C ALA A 42 0.29 17.66 7.76
N GLN A 43 -0.85 17.00 7.84
CA GLN A 43 -1.69 16.97 9.04
C GLN A 43 -0.99 16.26 10.21
N ARG A 44 -0.26 15.17 9.94
CA ARG A 44 0.53 14.46 10.96
C ARG A 44 1.66 15.33 11.50
N MET A 45 2.23 16.21 10.68
CA MET A 45 3.30 17.12 11.09
C MET A 45 2.78 18.30 11.90
N GLY A 46 1.63 18.86 11.53
CA GLY A 46 1.16 20.15 12.05
C GLY A 46 0.04 20.10 13.07
N LYS A 47 -0.71 19.01 13.16
CA LYS A 47 -1.83 18.87 14.09
C LYS A 47 -1.40 18.23 15.40
N ALA A 48 -2.14 18.53 16.48
CA ALA A 48 -1.86 18.00 17.81
C ALA A 48 -3.11 17.28 18.38
N ASN A 49 -2.87 16.32 19.26
CA ASN A 49 -3.91 15.60 20.01
C ASN A 49 -4.93 14.89 19.13
N ALA A 50 -6.22 15.08 19.44
CA ALA A 50 -7.32 14.38 18.77
C ALA A 50 -7.51 14.76 17.29
N ASP A 51 -6.91 15.85 16.83
CA ASP A 51 -7.01 16.30 15.43
C ASP A 51 -5.98 15.63 14.51
N ILE A 52 -5.05 14.85 15.08
CA ILE A 52 -4.07 14.10 14.28
C ILE A 52 -4.79 12.95 13.58
N PRO A 53 -4.71 12.82 12.24
CA PRO A 53 -5.34 11.69 11.56
C PRO A 53 -4.69 10.36 11.99
N ALA A 54 -5.47 9.28 11.98
CA ALA A 54 -4.98 7.94 12.34
C ALA A 54 -3.78 7.54 11.48
N LEU A 55 -2.90 6.72 12.04
CA LEU A 55 -1.80 6.10 11.31
C LEU A 55 -2.33 5.18 10.21
N MET A 56 -1.52 4.95 9.18
CA MET A 56 -1.79 3.90 8.20
C MET A 56 -1.85 2.56 8.93
N SER A 57 -2.92 1.82 8.69
CA SER A 57 -3.26 0.60 9.43
C SER A 57 -3.63 -0.58 8.56
N GLU A 58 -3.95 -0.33 7.29
CA GLU A 58 -4.47 -1.35 6.38
C GLU A 58 -3.78 -1.28 5.04
N MET A 59 -3.78 -2.42 4.35
CA MET A 59 -3.39 -2.51 2.94
C MET A 59 -4.51 -3.21 2.17
N ALA A 60 -4.80 -2.75 0.97
CA ALA A 60 -5.84 -3.33 0.12
C ALA A 60 -5.29 -3.74 -1.23
N ILE A 61 -5.90 -4.75 -1.82
CA ILE A 61 -5.63 -5.25 -3.16
C ILE A 61 -6.91 -5.27 -3.99
N GLY A 62 -6.76 -5.12 -5.30
CA GLY A 62 -7.90 -5.06 -6.20
C GLY A 62 -7.56 -5.49 -7.62
N THR A 63 -8.55 -5.34 -8.50
CA THR A 63 -8.51 -5.91 -9.86
C THR A 63 -8.68 -4.87 -10.97
N SER A 64 -8.64 -3.58 -10.67
CA SER A 64 -8.69 -2.54 -11.70
C SER A 64 -7.37 -2.45 -12.47
N THR A 65 -7.47 -2.20 -13.76
CA THR A 65 -6.34 -1.91 -14.65
C THR A 65 -6.12 -0.42 -14.86
N GLN A 66 -6.91 0.42 -14.20
CA GLN A 66 -6.78 1.87 -14.26
C GLN A 66 -5.44 2.30 -13.64
N GLY A 67 -4.66 3.10 -14.39
CA GLY A 67 -3.39 3.64 -13.89
C GLY A 67 -3.57 4.54 -12.67
N PRO A 68 -2.56 4.64 -11.80
CA PRO A 68 -2.63 5.51 -10.62
C PRO A 68 -2.60 6.99 -11.01
N ASP A 69 -3.38 7.78 -10.29
CA ASP A 69 -3.46 9.23 -10.45
C ASP A 69 -3.30 9.89 -9.06
N PRO A 70 -2.62 11.05 -8.97
CA PRO A 70 -2.50 11.77 -7.70
C PRO A 70 -3.85 12.14 -7.05
N THR A 71 -4.93 12.22 -7.84
CA THR A 71 -6.28 12.51 -7.33
C THR A 71 -7.06 11.29 -6.87
N ASP A 72 -6.48 10.09 -6.98
CA ASP A 72 -7.12 8.87 -6.48
C ASP A 72 -7.35 8.94 -4.97
N THR A 73 -8.55 8.56 -4.53
CA THR A 73 -8.94 8.53 -3.11
C THR A 73 -9.23 7.11 -2.60
N ALA A 74 -9.28 6.13 -3.50
CA ALA A 74 -9.55 4.73 -3.19
C ALA A 74 -9.03 3.84 -4.33
N LEU A 75 -9.03 2.52 -4.11
CA LEU A 75 -8.87 1.56 -5.20
C LEU A 75 -10.13 1.62 -6.09
N TYR A 76 -9.94 1.40 -7.38
CA TYR A 76 -11.07 1.39 -8.32
C TYR A 76 -11.93 0.13 -8.17
N THR A 77 -11.31 -1.01 -7.86
CA THR A 77 -12.02 -2.29 -7.70
C THR A 77 -11.36 -3.09 -6.58
N GLU A 78 -11.57 -2.65 -5.35
CA GLU A 78 -11.05 -3.32 -4.16
C GLU A 78 -11.67 -4.71 -4.00
N ARG A 79 -10.84 -5.72 -3.70
CA ARG A 79 -11.26 -7.11 -3.49
C ARG A 79 -11.03 -7.61 -2.08
N ASN A 80 -9.97 -7.12 -1.44
CA ASN A 80 -9.67 -7.50 -0.06
C ASN A 80 -8.85 -6.43 0.62
N ARG A 81 -9.04 -6.26 1.91
CA ARG A 81 -8.29 -5.33 2.75
C ARG A 81 -7.89 -6.06 4.02
N GLN A 82 -6.62 -5.97 4.38
CA GLN A 82 -6.05 -6.60 5.57
C GLN A 82 -5.31 -5.58 6.41
N SER A 83 -5.34 -5.78 7.72
CA SER A 83 -4.50 -5.02 8.63
C SER A 83 -3.02 -5.21 8.31
N LEU A 84 -2.24 -4.16 8.45
CA LEU A 84 -0.79 -4.24 8.31
C LEU A 84 -0.23 -5.24 9.34
N SER A 85 0.67 -6.10 8.90
CA SER A 85 1.39 -7.01 9.80
C SER A 85 2.51 -6.30 10.53
N SER A 86 3.08 -5.25 9.92
CA SER A 86 4.10 -4.41 10.55
C SER A 86 4.18 -3.03 9.90
N THR A 87 4.60 -2.06 10.70
CA THR A 87 5.01 -0.72 10.28
C THR A 87 6.34 -0.42 10.97
N THR A 88 7.39 -0.20 10.20
CA THR A 88 8.74 -0.03 10.73
C THR A 88 9.35 1.28 10.25
N VAL A 89 9.85 2.07 11.20
CA VAL A 89 10.72 3.23 10.94
C VAL A 89 12.04 2.95 11.65
N SER A 90 13.10 2.75 10.88
CA SER A 90 14.41 2.52 11.46
C SER A 90 15.02 3.84 11.96
N ALA A 91 15.88 3.75 13.00
CA ALA A 91 16.64 4.90 13.47
C ALA A 91 17.49 5.49 12.33
N ASP A 92 17.55 6.82 12.26
CA ASP A 92 18.29 7.55 11.22
C ASP A 92 17.80 7.28 9.78
N SER A 93 16.55 6.80 9.64
CA SER A 93 15.93 6.51 8.34
C SER A 93 14.87 7.56 8.00
N ASN A 94 14.79 7.88 6.71
CA ASN A 94 13.72 8.68 6.11
C ASN A 94 12.63 7.80 5.47
N GLU A 95 12.64 6.50 5.78
CA GLU A 95 11.74 5.50 5.22
C GLU A 95 10.79 4.93 6.26
N VAL A 96 9.55 4.67 5.83
CA VAL A 96 8.58 3.84 6.56
C VAL A 96 8.32 2.59 5.73
N VAL A 97 8.44 1.42 6.34
CA VAL A 97 8.16 0.14 5.70
C VAL A 97 6.86 -0.42 6.25
N TYR A 98 5.89 -0.58 5.37
CA TYR A 98 4.59 -1.19 5.65
C TYR A 98 4.56 -2.61 5.07
N SER A 99 4.14 -3.58 5.84
CA SER A 99 3.99 -4.96 5.36
C SER A 99 2.58 -5.48 5.61
N ALA A 100 2.07 -6.25 4.66
CA ALA A 100 0.79 -6.95 4.80
C ALA A 100 0.84 -8.30 4.10
N SER A 101 0.02 -9.21 4.58
CA SER A 101 -0.12 -10.56 4.02
C SER A 101 -1.58 -10.84 3.73
N PHE A 102 -1.85 -11.33 2.52
CA PHE A 102 -3.15 -11.78 2.07
C PHE A 102 -3.06 -13.31 1.91
N GLY A 103 -3.47 -14.02 2.94
CA GLY A 103 -3.35 -15.47 3.01
C GLY A 103 -4.45 -16.22 2.25
N ALA A 104 -4.62 -17.48 2.60
CA ALA A 104 -5.67 -18.31 2.02
C ALA A 104 -7.05 -17.67 2.22
N ASN A 105 -7.87 -17.69 1.17
CA ASN A 105 -9.21 -17.09 1.14
C ASN A 105 -9.23 -15.57 1.38
N GLN A 106 -8.13 -14.89 1.08
CA GLN A 106 -8.01 -13.43 1.16
C GLN A 106 -7.50 -12.87 -0.18
N PRO A 107 -8.39 -12.58 -1.15
CA PRO A 107 -9.86 -12.74 -1.14
C PRO A 107 -10.34 -14.21 -1.23
N ASP A 108 -11.62 -14.41 -1.00
CA ASP A 108 -12.28 -15.72 -0.94
C ASP A 108 -12.52 -16.41 -2.30
N ALA A 109 -12.08 -15.80 -3.36
CA ALA A 109 -12.12 -16.31 -4.73
C ALA A 109 -10.77 -16.03 -5.44
N PRO A 110 -10.43 -16.78 -6.51
CA PRO A 110 -9.24 -16.47 -7.28
C PRO A 110 -9.43 -15.16 -8.06
N TYR A 111 -8.41 -14.29 -8.03
CA TYR A 111 -8.42 -13.02 -8.75
C TYR A 111 -7.08 -12.73 -9.41
N ALA A 112 -7.16 -12.04 -10.56
CA ALA A 112 -6.02 -11.39 -11.19
C ALA A 112 -5.80 -10.04 -10.50
N ILE A 113 -4.92 -9.99 -9.53
CA ILE A 113 -4.62 -8.78 -8.75
C ILE A 113 -3.78 -7.82 -9.59
N THR A 114 -4.22 -6.58 -9.69
CA THR A 114 -3.63 -5.55 -10.56
C THR A 114 -3.44 -4.20 -9.89
N GLU A 115 -3.96 -4.00 -8.68
CA GLU A 115 -3.82 -2.75 -7.93
C GLU A 115 -3.64 -3.03 -6.44
N ALA A 116 -3.03 -2.07 -5.75
CA ALA A 116 -2.85 -2.10 -4.31
C ALA A 116 -2.82 -0.67 -3.75
N GLY A 117 -3.15 -0.51 -2.48
CA GLY A 117 -3.12 0.77 -1.77
C GLY A 117 -2.93 0.61 -0.27
N ILE A 118 -2.47 1.69 0.37
CA ILE A 118 -2.29 1.76 1.83
C ILE A 118 -3.32 2.74 2.39
N PHE A 119 -4.01 2.34 3.46
CA PHE A 119 -5.12 3.08 4.08
C PHE A 119 -4.95 3.23 5.59
N ASN A 120 -5.61 4.23 6.17
CA ASN A 120 -5.63 4.45 7.62
C ASN A 120 -6.93 3.99 8.29
N ALA A 121 -7.73 3.17 7.64
CA ALA A 121 -8.97 2.61 8.17
C ALA A 121 -9.28 1.26 7.53
N ASP A 122 -10.04 0.44 8.22
CA ASP A 122 -10.49 -0.87 7.73
C ASP A 122 -11.57 -0.77 6.64
N SER A 123 -12.16 0.40 6.50
CA SER A 123 -13.15 0.74 5.47
C SER A 123 -13.07 2.23 5.19
N GLY A 124 -13.12 2.63 3.93
CA GLY A 124 -12.93 4.02 3.54
C GLY A 124 -11.56 4.54 3.97
N GLY A 125 -11.52 5.68 4.63
CA GLY A 125 -10.30 6.30 5.15
C GLY A 125 -9.46 6.99 4.09
N VAL A 126 -8.28 7.46 4.51
CA VAL A 126 -7.31 8.13 3.64
C VAL A 126 -6.42 7.08 2.98
N MET A 127 -6.26 7.16 1.66
CA MET A 127 -5.30 6.35 0.91
C MET A 127 -3.99 7.11 0.73
N LEU A 128 -2.91 6.60 1.33
CA LEU A 128 -1.57 7.20 1.22
C LEU A 128 -0.98 7.04 -0.18
N CYS A 129 -1.02 5.83 -0.69
CA CYS A 129 -0.40 5.44 -1.95
C CYS A 129 -1.30 4.50 -2.72
N ARG A 130 -1.20 4.54 -4.04
CA ARG A 130 -1.81 3.56 -4.94
C ARG A 130 -0.81 3.16 -6.03
N THR A 131 -0.87 1.92 -6.43
CA THR A 131 -0.10 1.41 -7.57
C THR A 131 -0.96 0.51 -8.44
N LYS A 132 -0.52 0.37 -9.68
CA LYS A 132 -1.08 -0.57 -10.67
C LYS A 132 0.07 -1.39 -11.24
N PHE A 133 -0.15 -2.67 -11.45
CA PHE A 133 0.83 -3.61 -11.99
C PHE A 133 0.15 -4.64 -12.90
N ASN A 134 0.96 -5.35 -13.67
CA ASN A 134 0.48 -6.47 -14.47
C ASN A 134 -0.05 -7.58 -13.55
N ALA A 135 -1.11 -8.25 -13.99
CA ALA A 135 -1.85 -9.21 -13.18
C ALA A 135 -0.94 -10.24 -12.48
N ILE A 136 -1.18 -10.40 -11.19
CA ILE A 136 -0.67 -11.48 -10.38
C ILE A 136 -1.87 -12.37 -10.04
N ASN A 137 -1.89 -13.59 -10.56
CA ASN A 137 -3.02 -14.50 -10.40
C ASN A 137 -2.94 -15.18 -9.03
N LYS A 138 -3.72 -14.66 -8.07
CA LYS A 138 -3.80 -15.21 -6.73
C LYS A 138 -4.95 -16.20 -6.62
N GLY A 139 -4.62 -17.48 -6.41
CA GLY A 139 -5.59 -18.52 -6.07
C GLY A 139 -6.00 -18.46 -4.60
N THR A 140 -7.05 -19.19 -4.25
CA THR A 140 -7.58 -19.21 -2.87
C THR A 140 -6.63 -19.82 -1.84
N GLY A 141 -5.72 -20.68 -2.27
CA GLY A 141 -4.71 -21.29 -1.40
C GLY A 141 -3.38 -20.54 -1.38
N ASP A 142 -3.22 -19.52 -2.22
CA ASP A 142 -2.00 -18.74 -2.32
C ASP A 142 -1.93 -17.65 -1.24
N THR A 143 -0.70 -17.25 -0.90
CA THR A 143 -0.43 -16.10 -0.03
C THR A 143 0.28 -15.03 -0.83
N LEU A 144 -0.25 -13.81 -0.79
CA LEU A 144 0.36 -12.63 -1.38
C LEU A 144 0.94 -11.76 -0.27
N ASN A 145 2.26 -11.56 -0.27
CA ASN A 145 2.96 -10.72 0.68
C ASN A 145 3.39 -9.43 0.00
N ILE A 146 3.09 -8.30 0.60
CA ILE A 146 3.49 -6.98 0.09
C ILE A 146 4.33 -6.28 1.16
N THR A 147 5.52 -5.84 0.77
CA THR A 147 6.38 -4.96 1.55
C THR A 147 6.49 -3.64 0.81
N TRP A 148 6.04 -2.57 1.43
CA TRP A 148 5.90 -1.25 0.81
C TRP A 148 6.71 -0.22 1.56
N THR A 149 7.72 0.34 0.90
CA THR A 149 8.58 1.39 1.46
C THR A 149 8.14 2.75 0.94
N VAL A 150 7.86 3.66 1.85
CA VAL A 150 7.57 5.07 1.53
C VAL A 150 8.70 5.92 2.09
N GLU A 151 9.34 6.70 1.22
CA GLU A 151 10.52 7.50 1.52
C GLU A 151 10.22 8.99 1.37
N ALA A 152 10.71 9.78 2.32
CA ALA A 152 10.78 11.24 2.22
C ALA A 152 12.18 11.63 1.72
N SER A 153 12.27 12.15 0.51
CA SER A 153 13.55 12.45 -0.11
C SER A 153 13.67 13.88 -0.61
#